data_72035cd17ad5a07de3ea533a14be308d
#
_entry.id   72035cd17ad5a07de3ea533a14be308d
#
_cell.length_a   1.000
_cell.length_b   1.000
_cell.length_c   1.000
_cell.angle_alpha   90.00
_cell.angle_beta   90.00
_cell.angle_gamma   90.00
#
_symmetry.space_group_name_H-M   'P 1'
#
loop_
_entity.id
_entity.type
_entity.pdbx_description
1 polymer ?
#
loop_
_entity_poly.entity_id
_entity_poly.type
_entity_poly.pdbx_seq_one_letter_code
_entity_poly.pdbx_strand_id
1 'polypeptide(L)'
;MVNDFGDKRGERMSFALEHLGSNLWRGKFSSFDEKICQHAFSARLGGASVKPYQGLNMALHVGDEADIVWQNRQRFFQALELKAENLVTPQQVHGANIQKVTLADVGRGAKDYADAIADTDALITNEPGLPLMLCFADCVPVIFLDPEKRAVGIAHAGWKGTVAKIARETVWKMQDEFGSEPADILAGIGPSIGPCCFAVGEEVAEKFRETFPKFTDKLITEQEGQLYVNLWEANRLQLLEAGISAENIEMADTCTDCQHQWFYSYRADGGQTGRMAAIIALNQY
;
A
#
# COMPACT_ATOMS: atom_id res chain seq x y z
N MET A 1 -13.06 -0.29 -20.44
CA MET A 1 -11.78 -0.44 -21.16
C MET A 1 -10.73 -0.69 -20.07
N VAL A 2 -10.11 -1.85 -20.09
CA VAL A 2 -8.99 -2.17 -19.20
C VAL A 2 -7.79 -1.46 -19.81
N ASN A 3 -7.20 -0.47 -19.12
CA ASN A 3 -5.94 0.10 -19.53
C ASN A 3 -4.86 -0.92 -19.18
N ASP A 4 -4.38 -1.59 -20.22
CA ASP A 4 -3.36 -2.63 -20.17
C ASP A 4 -1.99 -1.99 -19.93
N PHE A 5 -1.46 -2.08 -18.71
CA PHE A 5 -0.05 -1.80 -18.39
C PHE A 5 0.82 -3.05 -18.61
N GLY A 6 0.33 -4.01 -19.42
CA GLY A 6 0.93 -5.32 -19.61
C GLY A 6 2.29 -5.27 -20.29
N ASP A 7 3.21 -6.01 -19.71
CA ASP A 7 4.50 -6.37 -20.28
C ASP A 7 4.30 -7.23 -21.56
N LYS A 8 5.15 -6.98 -22.55
CA LYS A 8 5.16 -7.66 -23.86
C LYS A 8 5.62 -9.13 -23.82
N ARG A 9 5.74 -9.76 -22.63
CA ARG A 9 6.32 -11.10 -22.41
C ARG A 9 5.30 -12.24 -22.23
N GLY A 10 4.01 -12.00 -22.43
CA GLY A 10 3.00 -13.09 -22.41
C GLY A 10 2.73 -13.71 -21.04
N GLU A 11 3.14 -13.06 -19.94
CA GLU A 11 2.86 -13.48 -18.58
C GLU A 11 1.49 -12.96 -18.12
N ARG A 12 0.80 -13.69 -17.26
CA ARG A 12 -0.48 -13.28 -16.66
C ARG A 12 -0.30 -11.89 -16.06
N MET A 13 -1.17 -10.94 -16.45
CA MET A 13 -1.21 -9.63 -15.78
C MET A 13 -1.53 -9.84 -14.32
N SER A 14 -0.57 -9.50 -13.45
CA SER A 14 -0.72 -9.65 -12.00
C SER A 14 -1.46 -8.47 -11.40
N PHE A 15 -1.30 -7.26 -11.96
CA PHE A 15 -1.92 -6.02 -11.50
C PHE A 15 -2.70 -5.34 -12.63
N ALA A 16 -3.91 -4.88 -12.34
CA ALA A 16 -4.76 -4.19 -13.31
C ALA A 16 -5.50 -3.00 -12.70
N LEU A 17 -5.70 -1.93 -13.48
CA LEU A 17 -6.62 -0.85 -13.14
C LEU A 17 -8.02 -1.16 -13.67
N GLU A 18 -9.00 -1.12 -12.77
CA GLU A 18 -10.42 -1.36 -13.06
C GLU A 18 -11.24 -0.10 -12.82
N HIS A 19 -12.15 0.22 -13.75
CA HIS A 19 -13.08 1.34 -13.63
C HIS A 19 -14.31 0.94 -12.81
N LEU A 20 -14.56 1.64 -11.71
CA LEU A 20 -15.68 1.37 -10.79
C LEU A 20 -16.94 2.24 -11.07
N GLY A 21 -16.95 3.03 -12.12
CA GLY A 21 -17.98 4.05 -12.37
C GLY A 21 -17.63 5.42 -11.77
N SER A 22 -18.35 6.46 -12.18
CA SER A 22 -18.18 7.84 -11.66
C SER A 22 -16.73 8.36 -11.66
N ASN A 23 -15.95 7.94 -12.67
CA ASN A 23 -14.51 8.22 -12.79
C ASN A 23 -13.65 7.69 -11.62
N LEU A 24 -14.16 6.74 -10.84
CA LEU A 24 -13.41 6.03 -9.81
C LEU A 24 -12.67 4.83 -10.42
N TRP A 25 -11.44 4.62 -9.98
CA TRP A 25 -10.59 3.53 -10.47
C TRP A 25 -9.89 2.85 -9.29
N ARG A 26 -9.81 1.53 -9.32
CA ARG A 26 -9.02 0.73 -8.39
C ARG A 26 -7.94 -0.06 -9.12
N GLY A 27 -6.77 -0.16 -8.52
CA GLY A 27 -5.77 -1.18 -8.83
C GLY A 27 -6.06 -2.44 -8.03
N LYS A 28 -5.89 -3.63 -8.64
CA LYS A 28 -6.04 -4.92 -7.94
C LYS A 28 -5.06 -5.95 -8.48
N PHE A 29 -4.74 -6.93 -7.64
CA PHE A 29 -3.96 -8.11 -7.98
C PHE A 29 -4.86 -9.29 -8.32
N SER A 30 -4.44 -10.14 -9.23
CA SER A 30 -5.25 -11.28 -9.70
C SER A 30 -5.25 -12.47 -8.74
N SER A 31 -4.22 -12.61 -7.91
CA SER A 31 -4.09 -13.70 -6.94
C SER A 31 -4.98 -13.56 -5.70
N PHE A 32 -5.41 -12.34 -5.39
CA PHE A 32 -6.26 -12.08 -4.23
C PHE A 32 -7.71 -12.39 -4.56
N ASP A 33 -8.19 -13.59 -4.17
CA ASP A 33 -9.56 -14.07 -4.48
C ASP A 33 -10.61 -13.14 -3.85
N GLU A 34 -11.41 -12.51 -4.72
CA GLU A 34 -12.50 -11.61 -4.32
C GLU A 34 -13.63 -12.33 -3.54
N LYS A 35 -13.63 -13.67 -3.47
CA LYS A 35 -14.51 -14.42 -2.56
C LYS A 35 -14.01 -14.41 -1.11
N ILE A 36 -12.70 -14.21 -0.90
CA ILE A 36 -12.09 -14.24 0.43
C ILE A 36 -11.91 -12.81 0.96
N CYS A 37 -11.42 -11.89 0.13
CA CYS A 37 -11.17 -10.52 0.54
C CYS A 37 -11.50 -9.51 -0.56
N GLN A 38 -11.88 -8.29 -0.16
CA GLN A 38 -11.85 -7.10 -1.01
C GLN A 38 -10.52 -6.40 -0.82
N HIS A 39 -9.85 -6.02 -1.93
CA HIS A 39 -8.67 -5.17 -1.87
C HIS A 39 -8.68 -4.14 -3.00
N ALA A 40 -8.03 -3.01 -2.76
CA ALA A 40 -7.96 -1.93 -3.74
C ALA A 40 -6.78 -1.01 -3.48
N PHE A 41 -6.19 -0.50 -4.56
CA PHE A 41 -5.34 0.69 -4.56
C PHE A 41 -6.09 1.79 -5.31
N SER A 42 -6.49 2.87 -4.63
CA SER A 42 -7.24 3.94 -5.29
C SER A 42 -6.36 4.69 -6.30
N ALA A 43 -6.95 5.07 -7.44
CA ALA A 43 -6.36 6.13 -8.26
C ALA A 43 -6.66 7.50 -7.64
N ARG A 44 -6.00 8.57 -8.14
CA ARG A 44 -6.29 9.96 -7.73
C ARG A 44 -7.56 10.54 -8.35
N LEU A 45 -8.22 9.82 -9.26
CA LEU A 45 -9.35 10.29 -10.06
C LEU A 45 -10.70 10.12 -9.34
N GLY A 46 -11.70 10.91 -9.73
CA GLY A 46 -13.10 10.73 -9.33
C GLY A 46 -13.50 11.30 -7.96
N GLY A 47 -12.59 11.97 -7.27
CA GLY A 47 -12.89 12.62 -5.98
C GLY A 47 -13.35 14.07 -6.09
N ALA A 48 -13.65 14.67 -4.93
CA ALA A 48 -14.16 16.03 -4.78
C ALA A 48 -13.11 17.04 -4.30
N SER A 49 -11.90 16.59 -3.92
CA SER A 49 -10.83 17.49 -3.46
C SER A 49 -10.36 18.43 -4.57
N VAL A 50 -10.02 19.66 -4.18
CA VAL A 50 -9.49 20.70 -5.07
C VAL A 50 -7.98 20.86 -4.90
N LYS A 51 -7.34 21.65 -5.75
CA LYS A 51 -5.89 21.92 -5.62
C LYS A 51 -5.52 22.42 -4.23
N PRO A 52 -4.37 21.97 -3.65
CA PRO A 52 -3.35 21.11 -4.25
C PRO A 52 -3.66 19.59 -4.20
N TYR A 53 -4.77 19.17 -3.59
CA TYR A 53 -5.16 17.77 -3.37
C TYR A 53 -6.11 17.23 -4.46
N GLN A 54 -6.22 17.91 -5.59
CA GLN A 54 -7.24 17.69 -6.62
C GLN A 54 -7.44 16.20 -6.97
N GLY A 55 -8.68 15.72 -6.73
CA GLY A 55 -9.12 14.36 -7.03
C GLY A 55 -9.57 13.59 -5.79
N LEU A 56 -9.29 12.30 -5.74
CA LEU A 56 -9.71 11.35 -4.71
C LEU A 56 -8.69 11.30 -3.56
N ASN A 57 -8.48 12.44 -2.87
CA ASN A 57 -7.63 12.43 -1.68
C ASN A 57 -8.32 11.65 -0.54
N MET A 58 -7.59 10.67 0.02
CA MET A 58 -8.08 9.77 1.07
C MET A 58 -7.50 10.10 2.45
N ALA A 59 -6.57 11.09 2.54
CA ALA A 59 -5.83 11.40 3.76
C ALA A 59 -6.36 12.64 4.49
N LEU A 60 -6.60 12.50 5.79
CA LEU A 60 -7.01 13.59 6.69
C LEU A 60 -5.84 14.46 7.19
N HIS A 61 -4.58 14.00 7.03
CA HIS A 61 -3.39 14.61 7.63
C HIS A 61 -2.56 15.49 6.66
N VAL A 62 -3.08 15.77 5.47
CA VAL A 62 -2.34 16.54 4.46
C VAL A 62 -2.75 18.00 4.36
N GLY A 63 -3.80 18.41 5.10
CA GLY A 63 -4.31 19.79 5.12
C GLY A 63 -5.48 20.03 4.16
N ASP A 64 -6.09 18.98 3.62
CA ASP A 64 -7.35 19.07 2.88
C ASP A 64 -8.56 19.19 3.84
N GLU A 65 -9.70 19.65 3.35
CA GLU A 65 -10.94 19.75 4.10
C GLU A 65 -11.45 18.38 4.54
N ALA A 66 -11.60 18.17 5.86
CA ALA A 66 -11.96 16.86 6.43
C ALA A 66 -13.29 16.30 5.87
N ASP A 67 -14.30 17.16 5.66
CA ASP A 67 -15.59 16.77 5.08
C ASP A 67 -15.45 16.31 3.63
N ILE A 68 -14.56 16.92 2.86
CA ILE A 68 -14.27 16.53 1.47
C ILE A 68 -13.56 15.16 1.46
N VAL A 69 -12.57 14.97 2.33
CA VAL A 69 -11.88 13.67 2.48
C VAL A 69 -12.87 12.58 2.90
N TRP A 70 -13.76 12.87 3.84
CA TRP A 70 -14.81 11.95 4.24
C TRP A 70 -15.74 11.58 3.08
N GLN A 71 -16.17 12.55 2.28
CA GLN A 71 -16.95 12.30 1.07
C GLN A 71 -16.20 11.42 0.07
N ASN A 72 -14.90 11.64 -0.13
CA ASN A 72 -14.07 10.80 -1.00
C ASN A 72 -14.02 9.36 -0.48
N ARG A 73 -13.79 9.17 0.82
CA ARG A 73 -13.79 7.84 1.47
C ARG A 73 -15.13 7.13 1.26
N GLN A 74 -16.26 7.80 1.57
CA GLN A 74 -17.59 7.22 1.38
C GLN A 74 -17.83 6.78 -0.07
N ARG A 75 -17.49 7.62 -1.06
CA ARG A 75 -17.67 7.31 -2.49
C ARG A 75 -16.85 6.09 -2.91
N PHE A 76 -15.59 6.02 -2.50
CA PHE A 76 -14.71 4.92 -2.90
C PHE A 76 -15.08 3.61 -2.19
N PHE A 77 -15.36 3.66 -0.89
CA PHE A 77 -15.79 2.49 -0.12
C PHE A 77 -17.13 1.94 -0.62
N GLN A 78 -18.08 2.82 -0.96
CA GLN A 78 -19.36 2.40 -1.55
C GLN A 78 -19.15 1.67 -2.89
N ALA A 79 -18.22 2.15 -3.73
CA ALA A 79 -17.90 1.49 -5.00
C ALA A 79 -17.20 0.12 -4.81
N LEU A 80 -16.62 -0.14 -3.64
CA LEU A 80 -16.04 -1.42 -3.22
C LEU A 80 -17.03 -2.30 -2.42
N GLU A 81 -18.28 -1.87 -2.26
CA GLU A 81 -19.28 -2.53 -1.40
C GLU A 81 -18.86 -2.65 0.06
N LEU A 82 -17.98 -1.74 0.52
CA LEU A 82 -17.51 -1.64 1.89
C LEU A 82 -18.16 -0.44 2.61
N LYS A 83 -18.16 -0.46 3.95
CA LYS A 83 -18.64 0.65 4.78
C LYS A 83 -17.46 1.52 5.22
N ALA A 84 -17.43 2.77 4.78
CA ALA A 84 -16.38 3.71 5.16
C ALA A 84 -16.35 3.99 6.67
N GLU A 85 -17.50 3.89 7.34
CA GLU A 85 -17.64 4.05 8.80
C GLU A 85 -16.89 2.97 9.58
N ASN A 86 -16.66 1.81 8.98
CA ASN A 86 -16.00 0.68 9.64
C ASN A 86 -14.48 0.69 9.41
N LEU A 87 -13.93 1.56 8.55
CA LEU A 87 -12.51 1.53 8.25
C LEU A 87 -11.65 1.80 9.48
N VAL A 88 -10.52 1.11 9.55
CA VAL A 88 -9.46 1.39 10.54
C VAL A 88 -8.22 1.87 9.79
N THR A 89 -7.67 3.00 10.23
CA THR A 89 -6.45 3.58 9.64
C THR A 89 -5.51 4.08 10.74
N PRO A 90 -4.17 3.99 10.54
CA PRO A 90 -3.21 4.44 11.53
C PRO A 90 -2.76 5.89 11.29
N GLN A 91 -2.13 6.45 12.32
CA GLN A 91 -1.23 7.60 12.20
C GLN A 91 0.13 7.10 11.72
N GLN A 92 0.35 7.13 10.41
CA GLN A 92 1.60 6.67 9.79
C GLN A 92 2.77 7.61 10.14
N VAL A 93 3.83 7.05 10.71
CA VAL A 93 5.01 7.78 11.19
C VAL A 93 6.29 7.42 10.43
N HIS A 94 6.18 6.61 9.36
CA HIS A 94 7.30 6.06 8.58
C HIS A 94 8.22 5.17 9.44
N GLY A 95 7.65 4.48 10.42
CA GLY A 95 8.31 3.52 11.31
C GLY A 95 8.13 2.07 10.84
N ALA A 96 8.15 1.14 11.81
CA ALA A 96 7.89 -0.27 11.59
C ALA A 96 6.98 -0.88 12.68
N ASN A 97 6.18 -0.07 13.35
CA ASN A 97 5.22 -0.55 14.32
C ASN A 97 4.02 -1.18 13.62
N ILE A 98 3.64 -2.37 14.08
CA ILE A 98 2.57 -3.20 13.52
C ILE A 98 1.53 -3.43 14.61
N GLN A 99 0.27 -3.10 14.33
CA GLN A 99 -0.82 -3.28 15.26
C GLN A 99 -1.82 -4.32 14.75
N LYS A 100 -2.13 -5.31 15.60
CA LYS A 100 -3.33 -6.14 15.41
C LYS A 100 -4.55 -5.31 15.82
N VAL A 101 -5.54 -5.26 14.92
CA VAL A 101 -6.81 -4.57 15.15
C VAL A 101 -7.98 -5.55 15.12
N THR A 102 -9.02 -5.22 15.88
CA THR A 102 -10.20 -6.05 16.07
C THR A 102 -11.48 -5.23 15.87
N LEU A 103 -12.65 -5.85 16.00
CA LEU A 103 -13.93 -5.14 15.94
C LEU A 103 -14.06 -4.03 17.00
N ALA A 104 -13.25 -4.03 18.07
CA ALA A 104 -13.20 -2.93 19.04
C ALA A 104 -12.59 -1.65 18.45
N ASP A 105 -11.84 -1.76 17.35
CA ASP A 105 -11.18 -0.64 16.68
C ASP A 105 -11.98 -0.09 15.49
N VAL A 106 -13.19 -0.62 15.24
CA VAL A 106 -14.06 -0.19 14.13
C VAL A 106 -14.22 1.32 14.11
N GLY A 107 -13.93 1.93 12.96
CA GLY A 107 -14.11 3.37 12.71
C GLY A 107 -12.96 4.26 13.17
N ARG A 108 -11.92 3.71 13.79
CA ARG A 108 -10.77 4.51 14.24
C ARG A 108 -10.02 5.12 13.06
N GLY A 109 -9.93 6.45 13.07
CA GLY A 109 -9.35 7.25 12.00
C GLY A 109 -10.25 7.40 10.77
N ALA A 110 -11.51 6.90 10.80
CA ALA A 110 -12.41 6.99 9.65
C ALA A 110 -12.78 8.43 9.30
N LYS A 111 -13.08 9.24 10.29
CA LYS A 111 -13.53 10.65 10.16
C LYS A 111 -12.60 11.65 10.82
N ASP A 112 -11.89 11.22 11.85
CA ASP A 112 -10.98 12.06 12.63
C ASP A 112 -9.60 11.41 12.68
N TYR A 113 -8.59 12.13 12.24
CA TYR A 113 -7.20 11.65 12.28
C TYR A 113 -6.67 11.47 13.71
N ALA A 114 -7.17 12.27 14.66
CA ALA A 114 -6.75 12.16 16.07
C ALA A 114 -7.19 10.84 16.70
N ASP A 115 -8.25 10.21 16.18
CA ASP A 115 -8.76 8.91 16.65
C ASP A 115 -8.09 7.70 15.97
N ALA A 116 -7.22 7.92 14.98
CA ALA A 116 -6.51 6.84 14.29
C ALA A 116 -5.59 6.05 15.23
N ILE A 117 -5.20 4.84 14.81
CA ILE A 117 -4.26 4.01 15.58
C ILE A 117 -2.90 4.73 15.65
N ALA A 118 -2.47 5.11 16.85
CA ALA A 118 -1.28 5.92 17.04
C ALA A 118 0.01 5.18 16.62
N ASP A 119 1.01 5.94 16.13
CA ASP A 119 2.40 5.52 15.88
C ASP A 119 2.53 4.17 15.14
N THR A 120 1.75 3.95 14.09
CA THR A 120 1.63 2.64 13.45
C THR A 120 1.77 2.76 11.94
N ASP A 121 2.54 1.87 11.32
CA ASP A 121 2.77 1.81 9.88
C ASP A 121 2.32 0.48 9.23
N ALA A 122 1.79 -0.47 10.02
CA ALA A 122 1.14 -1.66 9.50
C ALA A 122 -0.02 -2.11 10.40
N LEU A 123 -1.07 -2.62 9.77
CA LEU A 123 -2.23 -3.19 10.46
C LEU A 123 -2.43 -4.63 10.00
N ILE A 124 -2.82 -5.50 10.94
CA ILE A 124 -3.21 -6.88 10.65
C ILE A 124 -4.53 -7.21 11.36
N THR A 125 -5.35 -8.08 10.76
CA THR A 125 -6.61 -8.55 11.37
C THR A 125 -7.05 -9.89 10.77
N ASN A 126 -7.81 -10.65 11.54
CA ASN A 126 -8.57 -11.78 11.07
C ASN A 126 -10.10 -11.59 11.28
N GLU A 127 -10.53 -10.35 11.50
CA GLU A 127 -11.94 -10.00 11.67
C GLU A 127 -12.60 -9.76 10.31
N PRO A 128 -13.64 -10.55 9.93
CA PRO A 128 -14.39 -10.33 8.71
C PRO A 128 -15.13 -8.98 8.72
N GLY A 129 -15.11 -8.29 7.57
CA GLY A 129 -15.82 -7.03 7.41
C GLY A 129 -15.17 -5.83 8.10
N LEU A 130 -13.92 -5.95 8.56
CA LEU A 130 -13.11 -4.86 9.11
C LEU A 130 -12.11 -4.36 8.06
N PRO A 131 -12.39 -3.23 7.35
CA PRO A 131 -11.49 -2.72 6.34
C PRO A 131 -10.27 -2.04 6.97
N LEU A 132 -9.08 -2.46 6.56
CA LEU A 132 -7.82 -1.81 6.85
C LEU A 132 -7.50 -0.82 5.72
N MET A 133 -7.08 0.40 6.05
CA MET A 133 -6.69 1.41 5.05
C MET A 133 -5.42 2.12 5.48
N LEU A 134 -4.46 2.26 4.57
CA LEU A 134 -3.30 3.15 4.72
C LEU A 134 -3.22 4.12 3.53
N CYS A 135 -2.56 5.26 3.74
CA CYS A 135 -2.45 6.35 2.78
C CYS A 135 -1.05 6.43 2.16
N PHE A 136 -0.97 6.68 0.86
CA PHE A 136 0.27 6.63 0.08
C PHE A 136 0.37 7.76 -0.95
N ALA A 137 1.56 8.29 -1.11
CA ALA A 137 2.04 9.03 -2.27
C ALA A 137 3.55 8.78 -2.33
N ASP A 138 3.96 7.87 -3.21
CA ASP A 138 5.32 7.35 -3.44
C ASP A 138 5.79 6.22 -2.50
N CYS A 139 5.47 6.24 -1.20
CA CYS A 139 5.82 5.10 -0.33
C CYS A 139 5.16 3.80 -0.82
N VAL A 140 5.79 2.65 -0.56
CA VAL A 140 5.35 1.34 -1.04
C VAL A 140 4.23 0.79 -0.17
N PRO A 141 3.00 0.57 -0.71
CA PRO A 141 1.99 -0.23 -0.05
C PRO A 141 2.29 -1.72 -0.24
N VAL A 142 2.26 -2.48 0.84
CA VAL A 142 2.31 -3.94 0.79
C VAL A 142 1.05 -4.49 1.44
N ILE A 143 0.28 -5.31 0.71
CA ILE A 143 -0.90 -5.98 1.24
C ILE A 143 -0.62 -7.49 1.39
N PHE A 144 -1.28 -8.12 2.36
CA PHE A 144 -1.10 -9.51 2.70
C PHE A 144 -2.45 -10.21 2.84
N LEU A 145 -2.55 -11.44 2.33
CA LEU A 145 -3.69 -12.32 2.52
C LEU A 145 -3.19 -13.71 2.89
N ASP A 146 -3.60 -14.21 4.03
CA ASP A 146 -3.54 -15.64 4.35
C ASP A 146 -4.95 -16.24 4.14
N PRO A 147 -5.17 -16.99 3.07
CA PRO A 147 -6.47 -17.59 2.78
C PRO A 147 -6.84 -18.73 3.75
N GLU A 148 -5.84 -19.45 4.29
CA GLU A 148 -6.02 -20.59 5.18
C GLU A 148 -6.44 -20.15 6.59
N LYS A 149 -5.77 -19.13 7.14
CA LYS A 149 -6.10 -18.58 8.46
C LYS A 149 -7.15 -17.47 8.39
N ARG A 150 -7.56 -17.10 7.16
CA ARG A 150 -8.45 -15.96 6.94
C ARG A 150 -7.95 -14.72 7.69
N ALA A 151 -6.74 -14.30 7.38
CA ALA A 151 -6.12 -13.13 7.95
C ALA A 151 -5.62 -12.20 6.84
N VAL A 152 -5.69 -10.90 7.09
CA VAL A 152 -5.19 -9.88 6.16
C VAL A 152 -4.26 -8.90 6.87
N GLY A 153 -3.38 -8.30 6.10
CA GLY A 153 -2.49 -7.27 6.59
C GLY A 153 -2.23 -6.20 5.53
N ILE A 154 -1.78 -5.05 5.99
CA ILE A 154 -1.36 -3.95 5.13
C ILE A 154 -0.22 -3.19 5.80
N ALA A 155 0.85 -2.87 5.05
CA ALA A 155 2.00 -2.17 5.55
C ALA A 155 2.39 -0.96 4.67
N HIS A 156 2.84 0.10 5.32
CA HIS A 156 3.38 1.32 4.73
C HIS A 156 4.91 1.24 4.73
N ALA A 157 5.48 0.75 3.64
CA ALA A 157 6.92 0.59 3.48
C ALA A 157 7.55 1.79 2.75
N GLY A 158 7.54 2.97 3.38
CA GLY A 158 8.42 4.07 2.99
C GLY A 158 9.89 3.64 3.16
N TRP A 159 10.88 4.42 2.68
CA TRP A 159 12.29 4.02 2.75
C TRP A 159 12.77 3.67 4.17
N LYS A 160 12.32 4.41 5.20
CA LYS A 160 12.64 4.12 6.61
C LYS A 160 12.02 2.81 7.08
N GLY A 161 10.74 2.58 6.78
CA GLY A 161 10.05 1.32 7.08
C GLY A 161 10.67 0.14 6.33
N THR A 162 11.10 0.35 5.07
CA THR A 162 11.81 -0.66 4.28
C THR A 162 13.16 -1.03 4.93
N VAL A 163 13.95 -0.05 5.36
CA VAL A 163 15.21 -0.28 6.10
C VAL A 163 14.94 -0.99 7.45
N ALA A 164 13.85 -0.62 8.13
CA ALA A 164 13.40 -1.28 9.35
C ALA A 164 12.72 -2.65 9.11
N LYS A 165 12.66 -3.11 7.86
CA LYS A 165 12.11 -4.42 7.43
C LYS A 165 10.63 -4.65 7.74
N ILE A 166 9.81 -3.60 7.64
CA ILE A 166 8.38 -3.65 7.99
C ILE A 166 7.60 -4.74 7.24
N ALA A 167 7.92 -5.01 5.97
CA ALA A 167 7.23 -6.05 5.19
C ALA A 167 7.48 -7.45 5.79
N ARG A 168 8.73 -7.78 6.14
CA ARG A 168 9.08 -9.02 6.83
C ARG A 168 8.45 -9.12 8.21
N GLU A 169 8.59 -8.07 9.00
CA GLU A 169 8.05 -8.02 10.38
C GLU A 169 6.52 -8.19 10.37
N THR A 170 5.83 -7.69 9.34
CA THR A 170 4.37 -7.89 9.21
C THR A 170 4.02 -9.37 8.99
N VAL A 171 4.78 -10.10 8.16
CA VAL A 171 4.58 -11.54 7.96
C VAL A 171 4.80 -12.30 9.27
N TRP A 172 5.88 -12.01 9.99
CA TRP A 172 6.15 -12.66 11.28
C TRP A 172 5.10 -12.31 12.34
N LYS A 173 4.58 -11.09 12.33
CA LYS A 173 3.48 -10.69 13.21
C LYS A 173 2.19 -11.46 12.86
N MET A 174 1.88 -11.70 11.59
CA MET A 174 0.75 -12.55 11.18
C MET A 174 0.95 -14.00 11.63
N GLN A 175 2.18 -14.53 11.56
CA GLN A 175 2.52 -15.85 12.07
C GLN A 175 2.27 -15.92 13.59
N ASP A 176 2.75 -14.96 14.36
CA ASP A 176 2.60 -14.93 15.81
C ASP A 176 1.15 -14.78 16.26
N GLU A 177 0.36 -13.93 15.58
CA GLU A 177 -1.00 -13.59 16.01
C GLU A 177 -2.09 -14.54 15.50
N PHE A 178 -1.88 -15.14 14.33
CA PHE A 178 -2.90 -15.94 13.66
C PHE A 178 -2.44 -17.38 13.35
N GLY A 179 -1.16 -17.70 13.58
CA GLY A 179 -0.58 -18.98 13.18
C GLY A 179 -0.48 -19.12 11.67
N SER A 180 -0.30 -18.01 10.95
CA SER A 180 -0.09 -17.99 9.50
C SER A 180 1.23 -18.69 9.17
N GLU A 181 1.21 -19.57 8.15
CA GLU A 181 2.43 -20.12 7.58
C GLU A 181 2.88 -19.19 6.44
N PRO A 182 4.11 -18.66 6.46
CA PRO A 182 4.56 -17.73 5.43
C PRO A 182 4.41 -18.25 3.99
N ALA A 183 4.53 -19.56 3.78
CA ALA A 183 4.35 -20.18 2.47
C ALA A 183 2.91 -20.09 1.92
N ASP A 184 1.92 -19.90 2.80
CA ASP A 184 0.49 -19.80 2.42
C ASP A 184 0.07 -18.33 2.19
N ILE A 185 0.89 -17.37 2.64
CA ILE A 185 0.59 -15.94 2.51
C ILE A 185 0.80 -15.47 1.07
N LEU A 186 -0.21 -14.80 0.53
CA LEU A 186 -0.11 -14.01 -0.69
C LEU A 186 0.28 -12.58 -0.32
N ALA A 187 1.23 -11.99 -1.06
CA ALA A 187 1.68 -10.61 -0.85
C ALA A 187 1.61 -9.80 -2.15
N GLY A 188 1.10 -8.57 -2.06
CA GLY A 188 1.01 -7.65 -3.18
C GLY A 188 1.76 -6.35 -2.90
N ILE A 189 2.78 -6.03 -3.72
CA ILE A 189 3.51 -4.75 -3.69
C ILE A 189 2.85 -3.80 -4.68
N GLY A 190 2.12 -2.80 -4.16
CA GLY A 190 1.28 -1.92 -4.95
C GLY A 190 2.04 -0.76 -5.63
N PRO A 191 1.30 0.10 -6.38
CA PRO A 191 1.85 1.27 -7.04
C PRO A 191 2.57 2.20 -6.05
N SER A 192 3.80 2.59 -6.40
CA SER A 192 4.67 3.42 -5.57
C SER A 192 5.79 4.02 -6.40
N ILE A 193 6.65 4.87 -5.85
CA ILE A 193 7.75 5.43 -6.61
C ILE A 193 8.72 4.32 -7.04
N GLY A 194 9.01 4.28 -8.33
CA GLY A 194 9.90 3.28 -8.91
C GLY A 194 11.37 3.65 -8.84
N PRO A 195 12.26 2.68 -9.12
CA PRO A 195 13.70 2.93 -9.20
C PRO A 195 14.09 3.94 -10.28
N CYS A 196 13.21 4.23 -11.22
CA CYS A 196 13.38 5.26 -12.25
C CYS A 196 13.30 6.70 -11.70
N CYS A 197 12.60 6.90 -10.56
CA CYS A 197 12.30 8.22 -10.02
C CYS A 197 12.72 8.41 -8.55
N PHE A 198 13.02 7.33 -7.83
CA PHE A 198 13.41 7.42 -6.43
C PHE A 198 14.90 7.76 -6.28
N ALA A 199 15.25 8.98 -6.68
CA ALA A 199 16.57 9.57 -6.45
C ALA A 199 16.77 9.85 -4.96
N VAL A 200 17.94 9.48 -4.43
CA VAL A 200 18.29 9.60 -3.01
C VAL A 200 19.69 10.19 -2.81
N GLY A 201 19.95 10.74 -1.62
CA GLY A 201 21.29 11.10 -1.20
C GLY A 201 22.08 9.89 -0.67
N GLU A 202 23.40 10.07 -0.50
CA GLU A 202 24.32 9.05 0.02
C GLU A 202 23.89 8.49 1.38
N GLU A 203 23.33 9.35 2.25
CA GLU A 203 22.84 8.95 3.57
C GLU A 203 21.79 7.83 3.49
N VAL A 204 20.84 7.95 2.55
CA VAL A 204 19.79 6.94 2.36
C VAL A 204 20.38 5.69 1.71
N ALA A 205 21.23 5.85 0.68
CA ALA A 205 21.87 4.73 -0.01
C ALA A 205 22.70 3.88 0.95
N GLU A 206 23.45 4.51 1.88
CA GLU A 206 24.25 3.80 2.87
C GLU A 206 23.39 2.95 3.81
N LYS A 207 22.21 3.43 4.23
CA LYS A 207 21.26 2.63 5.01
C LYS A 207 20.81 1.37 4.28
N PHE A 208 20.63 1.43 2.96
CA PHE A 208 20.30 0.26 2.15
C PHE A 208 21.50 -0.70 2.02
N ARG A 209 22.73 -0.22 1.86
CA ARG A 209 23.95 -1.05 1.86
C ARG A 209 24.11 -1.80 3.18
N GLU A 210 23.95 -1.09 4.32
CA GLU A 210 24.01 -1.69 5.65
C GLU A 210 22.94 -2.77 5.86
N THR A 211 21.72 -2.49 5.43
CA THR A 211 20.55 -3.38 5.66
C THR A 211 20.53 -4.58 4.72
N PHE A 212 20.97 -4.39 3.47
CA PHE A 212 20.91 -5.39 2.40
C PHE A 212 22.29 -5.63 1.74
N PRO A 213 23.35 -5.97 2.50
CA PRO A 213 24.72 -6.00 1.98
C PRO A 213 24.94 -6.99 0.82
N LYS A 214 24.13 -8.06 0.75
CA LYS A 214 24.19 -9.06 -0.32
C LYS A 214 23.45 -8.65 -1.60
N PHE A 215 22.67 -7.58 -1.56
CA PHE A 215 21.78 -7.17 -2.65
C PHE A 215 22.01 -5.73 -3.09
N THR A 216 23.09 -5.09 -2.65
CA THR A 216 23.43 -3.69 -2.95
C THR A 216 23.30 -3.39 -4.44
N ASP A 217 23.92 -4.19 -5.31
CA ASP A 217 23.93 -3.98 -6.76
C ASP A 217 22.55 -4.14 -7.42
N LYS A 218 21.58 -4.80 -6.74
CA LYS A 218 20.20 -4.92 -7.19
C LYS A 218 19.32 -3.76 -6.73
N LEU A 219 19.69 -3.16 -5.59
CA LEU A 219 18.87 -2.15 -4.92
C LEU A 219 19.31 -0.73 -5.22
N ILE A 220 20.59 -0.51 -5.50
CA ILE A 220 21.15 0.83 -5.70
C ILE A 220 21.76 0.89 -7.09
N THR A 221 21.34 1.88 -7.87
CA THR A 221 21.92 2.20 -9.17
C THR A 221 22.38 3.65 -9.17
N GLU A 222 23.44 3.94 -9.92
CA GLU A 222 23.92 5.30 -10.14
C GLU A 222 23.73 5.67 -11.60
N GLN A 223 23.15 6.83 -11.85
CA GLN A 223 22.97 7.39 -13.19
C GLN A 223 23.37 8.87 -13.16
N GLU A 224 24.33 9.26 -13.97
CA GLU A 224 24.82 10.64 -14.08
C GLU A 224 25.20 11.27 -12.71
N GLY A 225 25.80 10.47 -11.81
CA GLY A 225 26.20 10.92 -10.48
C GLY A 225 25.06 10.99 -9.45
N GLN A 226 23.85 10.58 -9.81
CA GLN A 226 22.69 10.51 -8.93
C GLN A 226 22.40 9.05 -8.54
N LEU A 227 22.22 8.81 -7.23
CA LEU A 227 21.86 7.49 -6.70
C LEU A 227 20.33 7.30 -6.73
N TYR A 228 19.93 6.09 -7.11
CA TYR A 228 18.53 5.65 -7.12
C TYR A 228 18.38 4.36 -6.33
N VAL A 229 17.28 4.22 -5.59
CA VAL A 229 16.99 3.01 -4.80
C VAL A 229 15.74 2.32 -5.32
N ASN A 230 15.82 0.98 -5.42
CA ASN A 230 14.70 0.12 -5.78
C ASN A 230 13.98 -0.38 -4.52
N LEU A 231 12.95 0.38 -4.07
CA LEU A 231 12.13 0.01 -2.92
C LEU A 231 11.28 -1.25 -3.19
N TRP A 232 10.87 -1.47 -4.43
CA TRP A 232 10.06 -2.64 -4.80
C TRP A 232 10.84 -3.93 -4.55
N GLU A 233 12.04 -4.01 -5.12
CA GLU A 233 12.90 -5.18 -4.93
C GLU A 233 13.34 -5.34 -3.47
N ALA A 234 13.60 -4.24 -2.74
CA ALA A 234 13.94 -4.30 -1.32
C ALA A 234 12.82 -4.93 -0.48
N ASN A 235 11.56 -4.57 -0.73
CA ASN A 235 10.41 -5.17 -0.04
C ASN A 235 10.17 -6.62 -0.52
N ARG A 236 10.34 -6.92 -1.81
CA ARG A 236 10.24 -8.28 -2.32
C ARG A 236 11.26 -9.22 -1.65
N LEU A 237 12.49 -8.77 -1.50
CA LEU A 237 13.54 -9.53 -0.81
C LEU A 237 13.20 -9.80 0.66
N GLN A 238 12.56 -8.86 1.35
CA GLN A 238 12.08 -9.05 2.72
C GLN A 238 10.98 -10.11 2.81
N LEU A 239 10.05 -10.12 1.85
CA LEU A 239 8.98 -11.12 1.79
C LEU A 239 9.54 -12.52 1.57
N LEU A 240 10.53 -12.66 0.69
CA LEU A 240 11.28 -13.93 0.49
C LEU A 240 12.04 -14.32 1.75
N GLU A 241 12.72 -13.37 2.42
CA GLU A 241 13.42 -13.61 3.70
C GLU A 241 12.44 -14.07 4.80
N ALA A 242 11.21 -13.61 4.77
CA ALA A 242 10.14 -14.02 5.70
C ALA A 242 9.62 -15.43 5.43
N GLY A 243 9.89 -16.01 4.25
CA GLY A 243 9.48 -17.35 3.85
C GLY A 243 8.28 -17.40 2.90
N ILE A 244 7.81 -16.26 2.38
CA ILE A 244 6.79 -16.25 1.33
C ILE A 244 7.39 -16.80 0.04
N SER A 245 6.68 -17.71 -0.62
CA SER A 245 7.09 -18.27 -1.92
C SER A 245 7.11 -17.18 -3.00
N ALA A 246 8.05 -17.24 -3.93
CA ALA A 246 8.21 -16.22 -4.97
C ALA A 246 6.96 -16.07 -5.87
N GLU A 247 6.25 -17.17 -6.13
CA GLU A 247 4.99 -17.23 -6.88
C GLU A 247 3.80 -16.60 -6.15
N ASN A 248 3.91 -16.40 -4.83
CA ASN A 248 2.90 -15.76 -3.98
C ASN A 248 3.15 -14.25 -3.82
N ILE A 249 4.18 -13.70 -4.48
CA ILE A 249 4.48 -12.28 -4.44
C ILE A 249 4.14 -11.65 -5.80
N GLU A 250 3.12 -10.79 -5.83
CA GLU A 250 2.80 -9.98 -6.99
C GLU A 250 3.31 -8.56 -6.83
N MET A 251 3.75 -7.95 -7.94
CA MET A 251 4.19 -6.56 -7.96
C MET A 251 3.42 -5.79 -9.04
N ALA A 252 2.98 -4.57 -8.69
CA ALA A 252 2.30 -3.70 -9.64
C ALA A 252 3.24 -3.12 -10.70
N ASP A 253 4.54 -3.06 -10.44
CA ASP A 253 5.58 -2.48 -11.30
C ASP A 253 5.19 -1.10 -11.89
N THR A 254 4.45 -0.33 -11.10
CA THR A 254 3.84 0.94 -11.52
C THR A 254 4.41 2.10 -10.71
N CYS A 255 5.21 2.94 -11.37
CA CYS A 255 5.80 4.13 -10.74
C CYS A 255 4.77 5.26 -10.64
N THR A 256 4.50 5.74 -9.42
CA THR A 256 3.54 6.82 -9.15
C THR A 256 3.96 8.15 -9.75
N ASP A 257 5.25 8.46 -9.78
CA ASP A 257 5.81 9.66 -10.38
C ASP A 257 5.65 9.62 -11.93
N CYS A 258 6.07 8.53 -12.60
CA CYS A 258 5.90 8.35 -14.04
C CYS A 258 4.42 8.33 -14.46
N GLN A 259 3.53 7.81 -13.61
CA GLN A 259 2.10 7.65 -13.85
C GLN A 259 1.27 8.66 -13.03
N HIS A 260 1.79 9.85 -12.84
CA HIS A 260 1.22 10.83 -11.93
C HIS A 260 -0.15 11.38 -12.40
N GLN A 261 -0.56 11.13 -13.62
CA GLN A 261 -1.94 11.34 -14.08
C GLN A 261 -2.95 10.37 -13.42
N TRP A 262 -2.48 9.20 -12.95
CA TRP A 262 -3.30 8.18 -12.28
C TRP A 262 -3.13 8.19 -10.76
N PHE A 263 -1.93 8.56 -10.28
CA PHE A 263 -1.57 8.46 -8.86
C PHE A 263 -1.05 9.79 -8.34
N TYR A 264 -1.27 10.05 -7.06
CA TYR A 264 -0.55 11.13 -6.39
C TYR A 264 0.92 10.76 -6.23
N SER A 265 1.80 11.69 -6.47
CA SER A 265 3.23 11.55 -6.20
C SER A 265 3.72 12.74 -5.40
N TYR A 266 4.24 12.47 -4.21
CA TYR A 266 4.86 13.49 -3.36
C TYR A 266 6.07 14.13 -4.04
N ARG A 267 6.83 13.31 -4.79
CA ARG A 267 7.99 13.71 -5.55
C ARG A 267 7.60 14.61 -6.72
N ALA A 268 6.68 14.17 -7.56
CA ALA A 268 6.23 14.92 -8.75
C ALA A 268 5.54 16.23 -8.40
N ASP A 269 4.74 16.24 -7.32
CA ASP A 269 3.94 17.40 -6.89
C ASP A 269 4.70 18.31 -5.88
N GLY A 270 6.01 18.11 -5.67
CA GLY A 270 6.84 18.98 -4.82
C GLY A 270 6.41 19.01 -3.35
N GLY A 271 5.86 17.92 -2.83
CA GLY A 271 5.52 17.75 -1.41
C GLY A 271 4.07 18.10 -1.03
N GLN A 272 3.34 18.85 -1.86
CA GLN A 272 1.94 19.22 -1.62
C GLN A 272 1.00 18.44 -2.55
N THR A 273 0.46 17.33 -2.07
CA THR A 273 -0.42 16.47 -2.86
C THR A 273 -1.35 15.65 -1.97
N GLY A 274 -2.43 15.10 -2.55
CA GLY A 274 -3.29 14.14 -1.90
C GLY A 274 -2.60 12.79 -1.65
N ARG A 275 -3.36 11.82 -1.15
CA ARG A 275 -2.90 10.44 -0.94
C ARG A 275 -3.88 9.47 -1.57
N MET A 276 -3.35 8.44 -2.25
CA MET A 276 -4.10 7.24 -2.55
C MET A 276 -4.34 6.46 -1.26
N ALA A 277 -5.34 5.58 -1.28
CA ALA A 277 -5.52 4.54 -0.28
C ALA A 277 -5.13 3.18 -0.84
N ALA A 278 -4.43 2.37 -0.05
CA ALA A 278 -4.49 0.92 -0.18
C ALA A 278 -5.47 0.41 0.88
N ILE A 279 -6.31 -0.54 0.49
CA ILE A 279 -7.40 -1.08 1.32
C ILE A 279 -7.38 -2.59 1.19
N ILE A 280 -7.60 -3.30 2.32
CA ILE A 280 -7.88 -4.72 2.32
C ILE A 280 -8.88 -5.06 3.43
N ALA A 281 -9.82 -5.95 3.15
CA ALA A 281 -10.82 -6.41 4.11
C ALA A 281 -11.19 -7.87 3.83
N LEU A 282 -11.32 -8.71 4.85
CA LEU A 282 -11.91 -10.03 4.73
C LEU A 282 -13.41 -9.89 4.47
N ASN A 283 -13.94 -10.73 3.58
CA ASN A 283 -15.38 -10.79 3.34
C ASN A 283 -16.11 -11.41 4.54
N GLN A 284 -17.30 -10.90 4.80
CA GLN A 284 -18.25 -11.58 5.68
C GLN A 284 -18.70 -12.87 4.99
N TYR A 285 -18.94 -13.93 5.77
CA TYR A 285 -19.43 -15.22 5.26
C TYR A 285 -20.78 -15.08 4.58
#